data_fa231677618e8d590e05eab34562f029
#
_entry.id   fa231677618e8d590e05eab34562f029
#
_cell.length_a   1.000
_cell.length_b   1.000
_cell.length_c   1.000
_cell.angle_alpha   90.00
_cell.angle_beta   90.00
_cell.angle_gamma   90.00
#
_symmetry.space_group_name_H-M   'P 1'
#
loop_
_entity.id
_entity.type
_entity.pdbx_description
1 polymer ?
#
loop_
_entity_poly.entity_id
_entity_poly.type
_entity_poly.pdbx_seq_one_letter_code
_entity_poly.pdbx_strand_id
1 'polypeptide(L)'
;MEIKGNKNIARVTVHGVPDKPGEAGNLFDTLGEHNINIELISYTPGEGRTMNISFAVVVNDLENVVNILKKLYPYRISFDKEVAMLSLYYDGLGKIPGIAGKIFSMLGDNDINIELISTSINSITVVIKEKHLEKATESLKQIL
;
A
#
# COMPACT_ATOMS: atom_id res chain seq x y z
N MET A 1 18.16 -8.30 10.63
CA MET A 1 17.21 -8.15 9.49
C MET A 1 15.99 -9.02 9.74
N GLU A 2 14.82 -8.44 9.53
CA GLU A 2 13.55 -9.16 9.69
C GLU A 2 12.69 -8.94 8.46
N ILE A 3 12.13 -10.00 7.93
CA ILE A 3 11.25 -9.95 6.77
C ILE A 3 9.88 -10.47 7.21
N LYS A 4 8.84 -9.67 6.98
CA LYS A 4 7.45 -10.02 7.32
C LYS A 4 6.58 -9.97 6.10
N GLY A 5 5.80 -11.03 5.88
CA GLY A 5 4.76 -11.08 4.85
C GLY A 5 3.39 -11.12 5.50
N ASN A 6 2.41 -10.47 4.87
CA ASN A 6 1.02 -10.46 5.32
C ASN A 6 0.08 -10.59 4.12
N LYS A 7 -0.63 -11.71 4.04
CA LYS A 7 -1.63 -11.97 2.99
C LYS A 7 -3.04 -11.52 3.36
N ASN A 8 -3.21 -11.04 4.60
CA ASN A 8 -4.53 -10.71 5.13
C ASN A 8 -4.88 -9.25 4.91
N ILE A 9 -4.55 -8.74 3.74
CA ILE A 9 -4.80 -7.35 3.37
C ILE A 9 -5.48 -7.24 2.01
N ALA A 10 -6.10 -6.09 1.77
CA ALA A 10 -6.61 -5.69 0.46
C ALA A 10 -6.13 -4.28 0.16
N ARG A 11 -5.86 -4.00 -1.11
CA ARG A 11 -5.60 -2.64 -1.59
C ARG A 11 -6.91 -2.01 -2.01
N VAL A 12 -7.12 -0.76 -1.63
CA VAL A 12 -8.28 0.04 -2.04
C VAL A 12 -7.77 1.31 -2.68
N THR A 13 -8.40 1.72 -3.78
CA THR A 13 -8.11 3.00 -4.44
C THR A 13 -9.40 3.77 -4.67
N VAL A 14 -9.42 5.01 -4.22
CA VAL A 14 -10.51 5.96 -4.48
C VAL A 14 -10.05 6.91 -5.57
N HIS A 15 -10.78 6.93 -6.68
CA HIS A 15 -10.43 7.76 -7.84
C HIS A 15 -11.24 9.06 -7.85
N GLY A 16 -10.59 10.14 -8.26
CA GLY A 16 -11.28 11.41 -8.48
C GLY A 16 -11.67 12.15 -7.21
N VAL A 17 -10.92 11.98 -6.13
CA VAL A 17 -11.14 12.74 -4.89
C VAL A 17 -10.73 14.20 -5.14
N PRO A 18 -11.56 15.20 -4.75
CA PRO A 18 -11.15 16.59 -4.91
C PRO A 18 -9.81 16.87 -4.23
N ASP A 19 -8.87 17.46 -4.97
CA ASP A 19 -7.55 17.77 -4.42
C ASP A 19 -7.60 19.15 -3.76
N LYS A 20 -8.08 19.17 -2.53
CA LYS A 20 -8.15 20.38 -1.71
C LYS A 20 -7.89 20.05 -0.25
N PRO A 21 -7.44 21.05 0.55
CA PRO A 21 -7.20 20.85 1.97
C PRO A 21 -8.41 20.24 2.69
N GLY A 22 -8.16 19.23 3.52
CA GLY A 22 -9.18 18.59 4.34
C GLY A 22 -9.85 17.37 3.74
N GLU A 23 -9.76 17.14 2.44
CA GLU A 23 -10.42 15.98 1.82
C GLU A 23 -9.86 14.64 2.30
N ALA A 24 -8.54 14.48 2.33
CA ALA A 24 -7.92 13.26 2.84
C ALA A 24 -8.26 13.04 4.31
N GLY A 25 -8.24 14.11 5.12
CA GLY A 25 -8.63 14.03 6.52
C GLY A 25 -10.05 13.53 6.69
N ASN A 26 -10.99 14.08 5.91
CA ASN A 26 -12.39 13.68 5.98
C ASN A 26 -12.57 12.20 5.62
N LEU A 27 -11.89 11.73 4.59
CA LEU A 27 -11.95 10.33 4.16
C LEU A 27 -11.46 9.41 5.27
N PHE A 28 -10.27 9.65 5.79
CA PHE A 28 -9.67 8.76 6.79
C PHE A 28 -10.31 8.90 8.18
N ASP A 29 -10.79 10.07 8.55
CA ASP A 29 -11.57 10.25 9.78
C ASP A 29 -12.85 9.41 9.73
N THR A 30 -13.54 9.41 8.59
CA THR A 30 -14.75 8.61 8.41
C THR A 30 -14.45 7.11 8.57
N LEU A 31 -13.38 6.63 7.95
CA LEU A 31 -12.98 5.23 8.11
C LEU A 31 -12.59 4.93 9.56
N GLY A 32 -11.89 5.84 10.22
CA GLY A 32 -11.52 5.68 11.63
C GLY A 32 -12.72 5.62 12.57
N GLU A 33 -13.77 6.38 12.30
CA GLU A 33 -15.03 6.33 13.06
C GLU A 33 -15.70 4.95 12.99
N HIS A 34 -15.40 4.18 11.94
CA HIS A 34 -15.90 2.82 11.77
C HIS A 34 -14.88 1.77 12.22
N ASN A 35 -13.88 2.16 12.98
CA ASN A 35 -12.80 1.29 13.49
C ASN A 35 -11.99 0.60 12.39
N ILE A 36 -11.82 1.26 11.25
CA ILE A 36 -11.00 0.75 10.16
C ILE A 36 -9.57 1.25 10.31
N ASN A 37 -8.62 0.34 10.42
CA ASN A 37 -7.19 0.66 10.42
C ASN A 37 -6.68 0.74 8.99
N ILE A 38 -5.90 1.77 8.72
CA ILE A 38 -5.34 2.05 7.39
C ILE A 38 -3.82 1.92 7.44
N GLU A 39 -3.26 1.27 6.44
CA GLU A 39 -1.82 1.19 6.25
C GLU A 39 -1.45 1.60 4.84
N LEU A 40 -0.22 2.11 4.66
CA LEU A 40 0.37 2.39 3.35
C LEU A 40 -0.47 3.34 2.51
N ILE A 41 -0.68 4.54 3.03
CA ILE A 41 -1.41 5.56 2.28
C ILE A 41 -0.50 6.16 1.21
N SER A 42 -0.98 6.22 -0.02
CA SER A 42 -0.35 6.99 -1.08
C SER A 42 -1.40 7.69 -1.93
N TYR A 43 -1.02 8.78 -2.58
CA TYR A 43 -1.91 9.44 -3.51
C TYR A 43 -1.13 9.93 -4.73
N THR A 44 -1.83 9.99 -5.86
CA THR A 44 -1.29 10.47 -7.11
C THR A 44 -2.23 11.50 -7.72
N PRO A 45 -1.73 12.46 -8.50
CA PRO A 45 -2.60 13.38 -9.20
C PRO A 45 -3.56 12.63 -10.13
N GLY A 46 -4.81 13.07 -10.16
CA GLY A 46 -5.81 12.60 -11.10
C GLY A 46 -6.05 13.63 -12.20
N GLU A 47 -7.15 13.48 -12.91
CA GLU A 47 -7.55 14.44 -13.92
C GLU A 47 -8.08 15.72 -13.27
N GLY A 48 -7.72 16.88 -13.86
CA GLY A 48 -8.14 18.17 -13.34
C GLY A 48 -7.58 18.42 -11.95
N ARG A 49 -8.43 18.89 -11.03
CA ARG A 49 -8.06 19.16 -9.64
C ARG A 49 -8.51 18.01 -8.75
N THR A 50 -8.15 16.81 -9.12
CA THR A 50 -8.48 15.61 -8.35
C THR A 50 -7.22 14.82 -8.01
N MET A 51 -7.38 13.86 -7.11
CA MET A 51 -6.31 12.93 -6.74
C MET A 51 -6.88 11.52 -6.61
N ASN A 52 -6.02 10.54 -6.76
CA ASN A 52 -6.36 9.14 -6.51
C ASN A 52 -5.65 8.74 -5.22
N ILE A 53 -6.39 8.19 -4.28
CA ILE A 53 -5.85 7.78 -2.97
C ILE A 53 -5.90 6.27 -2.88
N SER A 54 -4.76 5.65 -2.58
CA SER A 54 -4.65 4.21 -2.40
C SER A 54 -4.17 3.89 -0.99
N PHE A 55 -4.67 2.81 -0.44
CA PHE A 55 -4.27 2.35 0.89
C PHE A 55 -4.57 0.87 1.07
N ALA A 56 -4.03 0.29 2.13
CA ALA A 56 -4.26 -1.10 2.48
C ALA A 56 -5.13 -1.20 3.74
N VAL A 57 -6.02 -2.16 3.75
CA VAL A 57 -6.87 -2.51 4.90
C VAL A 57 -6.79 -4.01 5.14
N VAL A 58 -7.20 -4.45 6.32
CA VAL A 58 -7.40 -5.88 6.59
C VAL A 58 -8.48 -6.40 5.66
N VAL A 59 -8.25 -7.54 5.03
CA VAL A 59 -9.18 -8.07 4.00
C VAL A 59 -10.60 -8.24 4.52
N ASN A 60 -10.77 -8.60 5.79
CA ASN A 60 -12.10 -8.75 6.39
C ASN A 60 -12.88 -7.43 6.47
N ASP A 61 -12.20 -6.30 6.43
CA ASP A 61 -12.83 -4.98 6.45
C ASP A 61 -13.21 -4.46 5.06
N LEU A 62 -12.78 -5.15 4.00
CA LEU A 62 -12.90 -4.65 2.63
C LEU A 62 -14.33 -4.29 2.23
N GLU A 63 -15.28 -5.18 2.47
CA GLU A 63 -16.68 -4.96 2.09
C GLU A 63 -17.23 -3.72 2.80
N ASN A 64 -16.98 -3.59 4.10
CA ASN A 64 -17.42 -2.45 4.89
C ASN A 64 -16.78 -1.15 4.40
N VAL A 65 -15.48 -1.17 4.13
CA VAL A 65 -14.75 -0.02 3.58
C VAL A 65 -15.35 0.44 2.26
N VAL A 66 -15.58 -0.49 1.34
CA VAL A 66 -16.17 -0.15 0.03
C VAL A 66 -17.56 0.46 0.19
N ASN A 67 -18.38 -0.09 1.08
CA ASN A 67 -19.73 0.44 1.34
C ASN A 67 -19.69 1.85 1.93
N ILE A 68 -18.75 2.13 2.86
CA ILE A 68 -18.56 3.48 3.43
C ILE A 68 -18.12 4.45 2.35
N LEU A 69 -17.13 4.07 1.55
CA LEU A 69 -16.57 4.93 0.52
C LEU A 69 -17.56 5.26 -0.59
N LYS A 70 -18.44 4.33 -0.95
CA LYS A 70 -19.48 4.57 -1.95
C LYS A 70 -20.47 5.66 -1.53
N LYS A 71 -20.67 5.86 -0.24
CA LYS A 71 -21.52 6.92 0.28
C LYS A 71 -20.83 8.28 0.23
N LEU A 72 -19.50 8.34 0.39
CA LEU A 72 -18.72 9.55 0.35
C LEU A 72 -18.33 9.95 -1.07
N TYR A 73 -17.94 8.96 -1.85
CA TYR A 73 -17.42 9.15 -3.20
C TYR A 73 -18.14 8.21 -4.16
N PRO A 74 -19.25 8.66 -4.76
CA PRO A 74 -20.05 7.80 -5.66
C PRO A 74 -19.36 7.54 -6.99
N TYR A 75 -18.11 7.96 -7.17
CA TYR A 75 -17.41 7.89 -8.44
C TYR A 75 -16.85 6.51 -8.72
N ARG A 76 -15.58 6.33 -8.47
CA ARG A 76 -14.92 5.08 -8.83
C ARG A 76 -14.04 4.61 -7.68
N ILE A 77 -14.34 3.40 -7.23
CA ILE A 77 -13.56 2.71 -6.20
C ILE A 77 -13.11 1.40 -6.81
N SER A 78 -11.80 1.16 -6.79
CA SER A 78 -11.24 -0.12 -7.19
C SER A 78 -10.57 -0.78 -5.99
N PHE A 79 -10.48 -2.09 -6.02
CA PHE A 79 -9.82 -2.83 -4.94
C PHE A 79 -9.24 -4.12 -5.49
N ASP A 80 -8.27 -4.66 -4.75
CA ASP A 80 -7.64 -5.94 -5.03
C ASP A 80 -7.42 -6.66 -3.70
N LYS A 81 -8.03 -7.83 -3.56
CA LYS A 81 -7.87 -8.67 -2.36
C LYS A 81 -6.86 -9.80 -2.55
N GLU A 82 -6.26 -9.90 -3.73
CA GLU A 82 -5.24 -10.90 -4.06
C GLU A 82 -3.84 -10.29 -3.98
N VAL A 83 -3.60 -9.53 -2.94
CA VAL A 83 -2.32 -8.84 -2.69
C VAL A 83 -1.75 -9.26 -1.34
N ALA A 84 -0.47 -9.00 -1.18
CA ALA A 84 0.23 -9.23 0.07
C ALA A 84 1.15 -8.04 0.36
N MET A 85 1.34 -7.78 1.64
CA MET A 85 2.30 -6.80 2.12
C MET A 85 3.60 -7.51 2.47
N LEU A 86 4.71 -6.99 2.03
CA LEU A 86 6.03 -7.53 2.32
C LEU A 86 6.90 -6.42 2.88
N SER A 87 7.37 -6.61 4.10
CA SER A 87 8.17 -5.61 4.81
C SER A 87 9.56 -6.15 5.13
N LEU A 88 10.56 -5.30 4.90
CA LEU A 88 11.94 -5.54 5.31
C LEU A 88 12.29 -4.55 6.41
N TYR A 89 12.68 -5.08 7.56
CA TYR A 89 13.10 -4.28 8.72
C TYR A 89 14.59 -4.51 8.97
N TYR A 90 15.33 -3.42 9.06
CA TYR A 90 16.76 -3.46 9.36
C TYR A 90 17.16 -2.11 9.96
N ASP A 91 17.77 -2.12 11.13
CA ASP A 91 18.17 -0.89 11.79
C ASP A 91 19.15 -0.08 10.90
N GLY A 92 18.75 1.14 10.57
CA GLY A 92 19.53 2.00 9.70
C GLY A 92 19.36 1.70 8.21
N LEU A 93 18.36 0.96 7.81
CA LEU A 93 18.10 0.61 6.40
C LEU A 93 18.09 1.84 5.49
N GLY A 94 17.43 2.91 5.92
CA GLY A 94 17.33 4.15 5.15
C GLY A 94 18.65 4.90 5.01
N LYS A 95 19.70 4.51 5.73
CA LYS A 95 21.03 5.09 5.66
C LYS A 95 21.96 4.34 4.70
N ILE A 96 21.50 3.24 4.11
CA ILE A 96 22.29 2.47 3.15
C ILE A 96 22.02 3.04 1.76
N PRO A 97 23.01 3.73 1.12
CA PRO A 97 22.80 4.27 -0.21
C PRO A 97 22.45 3.15 -1.21
N GLY A 98 21.42 3.40 -2.03
CA GLY A 98 21.03 2.48 -3.09
C GLY A 98 20.21 1.27 -2.67
N ILE A 99 19.87 1.13 -1.37
CA ILE A 99 19.15 -0.07 -0.91
C ILE A 99 17.76 -0.20 -1.54
N ALA A 100 17.03 0.90 -1.67
CA ALA A 100 15.72 0.89 -2.32
C ALA A 100 15.84 0.44 -3.78
N GLY A 101 16.84 0.97 -4.49
CA GLY A 101 17.12 0.56 -5.87
C GLY A 101 17.39 -0.94 -6.00
N LYS A 102 18.18 -1.50 -5.09
CA LYS A 102 18.47 -2.94 -5.06
C LYS A 102 17.19 -3.76 -4.87
N ILE A 103 16.36 -3.36 -3.92
CA ILE A 103 15.11 -4.08 -3.61
C ILE A 103 14.18 -4.02 -4.82
N PHE A 104 13.98 -2.84 -5.39
CA PHE A 104 13.06 -2.68 -6.51
C PHE A 104 13.57 -3.35 -7.78
N SER A 105 14.88 -3.31 -8.04
CA SER A 105 15.48 -4.03 -9.16
C SER A 105 15.34 -5.54 -9.02
N MET A 106 15.52 -6.06 -7.82
CA MET A 106 15.33 -7.48 -7.55
C MET A 106 13.88 -7.91 -7.79
N LEU A 107 12.91 -7.11 -7.37
CA LEU A 107 11.50 -7.40 -7.64
C LEU A 107 11.24 -7.37 -9.15
N GLY A 108 11.76 -6.36 -9.85
CA GLY A 108 11.63 -6.26 -11.31
C GLY A 108 12.27 -7.40 -12.05
N ASP A 109 13.46 -7.85 -11.64
CA ASP A 109 14.16 -8.99 -12.24
C ASP A 109 13.38 -10.30 -12.08
N ASN A 110 12.54 -10.38 -11.06
CA ASN A 110 11.63 -11.50 -10.81
C ASN A 110 10.24 -11.30 -11.40
N ASP A 111 10.07 -10.28 -12.22
CA ASP A 111 8.80 -9.94 -12.88
C ASP A 111 7.67 -9.65 -11.88
N ILE A 112 8.00 -8.96 -10.78
CA ILE A 112 7.06 -8.61 -9.72
C ILE A 112 6.83 -7.10 -9.74
N ASN A 113 5.58 -6.70 -10.03
CA ASN A 113 5.17 -5.31 -9.96
C ASN A 113 4.86 -4.90 -8.51
N ILE A 114 5.16 -3.65 -8.20
CA ILE A 114 4.87 -3.04 -6.90
C ILE A 114 3.62 -2.19 -7.04
N GLU A 115 2.62 -2.42 -6.19
CA GLU A 115 1.36 -1.66 -6.21
C GLU A 115 1.37 -0.49 -5.24
N LEU A 116 1.97 -0.64 -4.08
CA LEU A 116 2.14 0.41 -3.07
C LEU A 116 3.52 0.27 -2.44
N ILE A 117 4.06 1.40 -1.98
CA ILE A 117 5.36 1.45 -1.30
C ILE A 117 5.25 2.36 -0.09
N SER A 118 5.88 1.98 1.00
CA SER A 118 6.13 2.85 2.14
C SER A 118 7.54 2.62 2.66
N THR A 119 8.21 3.68 3.05
CA THR A 119 9.57 3.62 3.59
C THR A 119 9.67 4.39 4.89
N SER A 120 10.59 3.95 5.73
CA SER A 120 10.99 4.67 6.92
C SER A 120 12.51 4.55 7.08
N ILE A 121 13.06 5.08 8.17
CA ILE A 121 14.49 4.95 8.45
C ILE A 121 14.91 3.48 8.57
N ASN A 122 14.04 2.64 9.09
CA ASN A 122 14.34 1.25 9.42
C ASN A 122 13.53 0.21 8.65
N SER A 123 12.75 0.63 7.66
CA SER A 123 11.91 -0.32 6.93
C SER A 123 11.59 0.10 5.51
N ILE A 124 11.34 -0.90 4.67
CA ILE A 124 10.72 -0.73 3.36
C ILE A 124 9.60 -1.74 3.29
N THR A 125 8.40 -1.26 2.94
CA THR A 125 7.21 -2.11 2.79
C THR A 125 6.65 -1.93 1.39
N VAL A 126 6.32 -3.03 0.75
CA VAL A 126 5.68 -3.04 -0.58
C VAL A 126 4.41 -3.86 -0.53
N VAL A 127 3.46 -3.51 -1.38
CA VAL A 127 2.29 -4.36 -1.68
C VAL A 127 2.50 -4.91 -3.07
N ILE A 128 2.40 -6.23 -3.18
CA ILE A 128 2.61 -6.98 -4.42
C ILE A 128 1.46 -7.98 -4.57
N LYS A 129 1.36 -8.63 -5.72
CA LYS A 129 0.40 -9.71 -5.89
C LYS A 129 0.73 -10.85 -4.91
N GLU A 130 -0.28 -11.40 -4.28
CA GLU A 130 -0.13 -12.47 -3.29
C GLU A 130 0.65 -13.67 -3.83
N LYS A 131 0.42 -14.02 -5.09
CA LYS A 131 1.09 -15.16 -5.74
C LYS A 131 2.61 -15.03 -5.80
N HIS A 132 3.14 -13.80 -5.63
CA HIS A 132 4.59 -13.55 -5.69
C HIS A 132 5.24 -13.44 -4.31
N LEU A 133 4.47 -13.56 -3.23
CA LEU A 133 4.99 -13.30 -1.88
C LEU A 133 6.15 -14.22 -1.52
N GLU A 134 6.03 -15.50 -1.80
CA GLU A 134 7.07 -16.49 -1.48
C GLU A 134 8.38 -16.20 -2.22
N LYS A 135 8.28 -15.99 -3.52
CA LYS A 135 9.44 -15.69 -4.36
C LYS A 135 10.11 -14.38 -3.94
N ALA A 136 9.33 -13.35 -3.68
CA ALA A 136 9.86 -12.06 -3.23
C ALA A 136 10.53 -12.19 -1.86
N THR A 137 9.95 -12.94 -0.93
CA THR A 137 10.53 -13.17 0.39
C THR A 137 11.88 -13.86 0.29
N GLU A 138 11.98 -14.92 -0.51
CA GLU A 138 13.24 -15.63 -0.71
C GLU A 138 14.31 -14.73 -1.34
N SER A 139 13.93 -13.92 -2.31
CA SER A 139 14.87 -13.00 -2.97
C SER A 139 15.35 -11.92 -2.02
N LEU A 140 14.49 -11.39 -1.14
CA LEU A 140 14.87 -10.39 -0.14
C LEU A 140 15.91 -10.89 0.86
N LYS A 141 15.87 -12.18 1.19
CA LYS A 141 16.85 -12.76 2.13
C LYS A 141 18.29 -12.63 1.65
N GLN A 142 18.49 -12.41 0.35
CA GLN A 142 19.81 -12.31 -0.27
C GLN A 142 20.29 -10.87 -0.46
N ILE A 143 19.49 -9.89 -0.07
CA ILE A 143 19.77 -8.47 -0.34
C ILE A 143 20.88 -7.91 0.56
N LEU A 144 20.99 -8.38 1.80
CA LEU A 144 21.95 -7.87 2.79
C LEU A 144 23.01 -8.90 3.17
#